data_94b2b4a53a6d2eb87a93d9e79fde5d31
#
_entry.id   94b2b4a53a6d2eb87a93d9e79fde5d31
#
_cell.length_a   1.000
_cell.length_b   1.000
_cell.length_c   1.000
_cell.angle_alpha   90.00
_cell.angle_beta   90.00
_cell.angle_gamma   90.00
#
_symmetry.space_group_name_H-M   'P 1'
#
loop_
_entity.id
_entity.type
_entity.pdbx_description
1 polymer ?
#
loop_
_entity_poly.entity_id
_entity_poly.type
_entity_poly.pdbx_seq_one_letter_code
_entity_poly.pdbx_strand_id
1 'polypeptide(L)'
;MNRTILIVEDNYNNRLLMSDILNYHGYTVLEAKNGADGVEEARKHGPDLVLMDIQMPIMDGFTAAKILKDDPLTRQLRLIALTSFAMLGDRERILAAGFDGYIAKPIDTRVFPLTIQSYFERGDHRE
;
A
#
# COMPACT_ATOMS: atom_id res chain seq x y z
N MET A 1 5.63 18.73 4.68
CA MET A 1 5.37 18.45 3.27
C MET A 1 4.28 17.44 3.11
N ASN A 2 3.42 17.69 2.14
CA ASN A 2 2.33 16.76 1.84
C ASN A 2 2.87 15.52 1.17
N ARG A 3 2.49 14.38 1.70
CA ARG A 3 2.79 13.10 1.06
C ARG A 3 1.51 12.47 0.58
N THR A 4 1.57 11.83 -0.55
CA THR A 4 0.42 11.21 -1.20
C THR A 4 0.47 9.71 -1.01
N ILE A 5 -0.64 9.15 -0.55
CA ILE A 5 -0.76 7.72 -0.32
C ILE A 5 -1.91 7.20 -1.17
N LEU A 6 -1.64 6.15 -1.94
CA LEU A 6 -2.68 5.47 -2.71
C LEU A 6 -3.13 4.23 -1.91
N ILE A 7 -4.42 4.12 -1.67
CA ILE A 7 -5.00 2.96 -1.00
C ILE A 7 -5.70 2.11 -2.06
N VAL A 8 -5.25 0.86 -2.21
CA VAL A 8 -5.85 -0.09 -3.13
C VAL A 8 -6.53 -1.18 -2.30
N GLU A 9 -7.85 -1.10 -2.20
CA GLU A 9 -8.63 -1.95 -1.30
C GLU A 9 -10.04 -2.05 -1.85
N ASP A 10 -10.55 -3.27 -2.03
CA ASP A 10 -11.88 -3.46 -2.61
C ASP A 10 -13.01 -3.25 -1.60
N ASN A 11 -12.74 -3.42 -0.31
CA ASN A 11 -13.76 -3.23 0.72
C ASN A 11 -13.93 -1.75 1.04
N TYR A 12 -15.14 -1.24 0.80
CA TYR A 12 -15.41 0.18 0.99
C TYR A 12 -15.14 0.65 2.42
N ASN A 13 -15.58 -0.12 3.41
CA ASN A 13 -15.43 0.30 4.80
C ASN A 13 -13.97 0.35 5.22
N ASN A 14 -13.17 -0.62 4.78
CA ASN A 14 -11.74 -0.62 5.08
C ASN A 14 -11.05 0.57 4.41
N ARG A 15 -11.43 0.85 3.17
CA ARG A 15 -10.87 1.95 2.42
C ARG A 15 -11.21 3.28 3.08
N LEU A 16 -12.47 3.44 3.50
CA LEU A 16 -12.91 4.65 4.17
C LEU A 16 -12.19 4.86 5.49
N LEU A 17 -12.05 3.81 6.28
CA LEU A 17 -11.37 3.90 7.58
C LEU A 17 -9.93 4.38 7.42
N MET A 18 -9.19 3.76 6.53
CA MET A 18 -7.80 4.14 6.31
C MET A 18 -7.69 5.54 5.73
N SER A 19 -8.58 5.88 4.82
CA SER A 19 -8.60 7.19 4.19
C SER A 19 -8.84 8.30 5.22
N ASP A 20 -9.81 8.09 6.10
CA ASP A 20 -10.12 9.07 7.14
C ASP A 20 -8.95 9.29 8.09
N ILE A 21 -8.31 8.20 8.50
CA ILE A 21 -7.17 8.31 9.41
C ILE A 21 -6.01 9.07 8.74
N LEU A 22 -5.72 8.73 7.50
CA LEU A 22 -4.60 9.34 6.80
C LEU A 22 -4.87 10.80 6.48
N ASN A 23 -6.10 11.12 6.08
CA ASN A 23 -6.46 12.52 5.86
C ASN A 23 -6.34 13.34 7.14
N TYR A 24 -6.74 12.77 8.26
CA TYR A 24 -6.64 13.44 9.55
C TYR A 24 -5.18 13.79 9.87
N HIS A 25 -4.26 12.92 9.49
CA HIS A 25 -2.84 13.13 9.75
C HIS A 25 -2.11 13.92 8.66
N GLY A 26 -2.86 14.51 7.75
CA GLY A 26 -2.29 15.45 6.79
C GLY A 26 -1.82 14.86 5.47
N TYR A 27 -2.06 13.59 5.23
CA TYR A 27 -1.71 12.96 3.94
C TYR A 27 -2.76 13.27 2.90
N THR A 28 -2.33 13.34 1.64
CA THR A 28 -3.24 13.35 0.50
C THR A 28 -3.53 11.90 0.13
N VAL A 29 -4.80 11.54 0.01
CA VAL A 29 -5.19 10.15 -0.21
C VAL A 29 -5.83 9.97 -1.57
N LEU A 30 -5.33 8.97 -2.31
CA LEU A 30 -5.94 8.50 -3.55
C LEU A 30 -6.48 7.09 -3.26
N GLU A 31 -7.53 6.69 -3.97
CA GLU A 31 -8.18 5.41 -3.73
C GLU A 31 -8.39 4.65 -5.03
N ALA A 32 -8.26 3.32 -4.95
CA ALA A 32 -8.57 2.43 -6.05
C ALA A 32 -9.25 1.19 -5.48
N LYS A 33 -10.14 0.58 -6.24
CA LYS A 33 -10.98 -0.51 -5.78
C LYS A 33 -10.43 -1.89 -6.13
N ASN A 34 -9.45 -1.96 -6.99
CA ASN A 34 -8.87 -3.24 -7.40
C ASN A 34 -7.45 -2.99 -7.89
N GLY A 35 -6.74 -4.10 -8.14
CA GLY A 35 -5.34 -4.01 -8.53
C GLY A 35 -5.12 -3.29 -9.86
N ALA A 36 -6.00 -3.51 -10.83
CA ALA A 36 -5.84 -2.88 -12.14
C ALA A 36 -5.98 -1.37 -12.04
N ASP A 37 -7.01 -0.90 -11.33
CA ASP A 37 -7.19 0.53 -11.09
C ASP A 37 -6.03 1.09 -10.26
N GLY A 38 -5.53 0.31 -9.30
CA GLY A 38 -4.41 0.72 -8.49
C GLY A 38 -3.15 0.95 -9.29
N VAL A 39 -2.86 0.05 -10.21
CA VAL A 39 -1.70 0.20 -11.09
C VAL A 39 -1.83 1.47 -11.93
N GLU A 40 -3.01 1.70 -12.48
CA GLU A 40 -3.25 2.88 -13.30
C GLU A 40 -3.09 4.17 -12.49
N GLU A 41 -3.67 4.21 -11.30
CA GLU A 41 -3.56 5.38 -10.44
C GLU A 41 -2.12 5.63 -10.02
N ALA A 42 -1.37 4.58 -9.73
CA ALA A 42 0.03 4.71 -9.34
C ALA A 42 0.86 5.29 -10.49
N ARG A 43 0.63 4.82 -11.71
CA ARG A 43 1.37 5.31 -12.87
C ARG A 43 1.02 6.76 -13.18
N LYS A 44 -0.24 7.13 -12.98
CA LYS A 44 -0.74 8.45 -13.33
C LYS A 44 -0.30 9.51 -12.34
N HIS A 45 -0.30 9.18 -11.05
CA HIS A 45 -0.10 10.18 -10.00
C HIS A 45 1.23 10.06 -9.24
N GLY A 46 1.92 8.92 -9.34
CA GLY A 46 3.19 8.74 -8.65
C GLY A 46 3.13 8.98 -7.15
N PRO A 47 2.25 8.26 -6.43
CA PRO A 47 2.14 8.48 -4.98
C PRO A 47 3.45 8.14 -4.26
N ASP A 48 3.61 8.66 -3.06
CA ASP A 48 4.80 8.39 -2.26
C ASP A 48 4.77 7.00 -1.64
N LEU A 49 3.57 6.45 -1.45
CA LEU A 49 3.41 5.13 -0.84
C LEU A 49 2.11 4.52 -1.33
N VAL A 50 2.13 3.21 -1.59
CA VAL A 50 0.95 2.47 -2.00
C VAL A 50 0.63 1.43 -0.94
N LEU A 51 -0.58 1.50 -0.40
CA LEU A 51 -1.13 0.47 0.48
C LEU A 51 -1.98 -0.43 -0.38
N MET A 52 -1.62 -1.70 -0.48
CA MET A 52 -2.29 -2.59 -1.42
C MET A 52 -2.72 -3.88 -0.75
N ASP A 53 -4.02 -4.13 -0.74
CA ASP A 53 -4.57 -5.41 -0.29
C ASP A 53 -4.10 -6.49 -1.25
N ILE A 54 -3.58 -7.60 -0.72
CA ILE A 54 -3.11 -8.68 -1.57
C ILE A 54 -4.23 -9.62 -1.98
N GLN A 55 -5.41 -9.50 -1.37
CA GLN A 55 -6.56 -10.36 -1.69
C GLN A 55 -7.69 -9.54 -2.27
N MET A 56 -7.70 -9.40 -3.58
CA MET A 56 -8.72 -8.63 -4.27
C MET A 56 -9.20 -9.37 -5.51
N PRO A 57 -10.44 -9.12 -5.93
CA PRO A 57 -10.92 -9.68 -7.20
C PRO A 57 -10.25 -8.99 -8.38
N ILE A 58 -10.37 -9.55 -9.56
CA ILE A 58 -9.89 -9.03 -10.83
C ILE A 58 -8.37 -9.14 -10.94
N MET A 59 -7.64 -8.44 -10.08
CA MET A 59 -6.18 -8.51 -10.05
C MET A 59 -5.74 -8.43 -8.60
N ASP A 60 -5.10 -9.49 -8.10
CA ASP A 60 -4.65 -9.50 -6.71
C ASP A 60 -3.42 -8.63 -6.52
N GLY A 61 -3.05 -8.41 -5.26
CA GLY A 61 -1.97 -7.51 -4.94
C GLY A 61 -0.61 -8.00 -5.40
N PHE A 62 -0.39 -9.31 -5.43
CA PHE A 62 0.88 -9.85 -5.90
C PHE A 62 1.10 -9.53 -7.38
N THR A 63 0.07 -9.73 -8.19
CA THR A 63 0.13 -9.43 -9.62
C THR A 63 0.35 -7.94 -9.84
N ALA A 64 -0.40 -7.11 -9.11
CA ALA A 64 -0.26 -5.66 -9.24
C ALA A 64 1.14 -5.20 -8.83
N ALA A 65 1.69 -5.76 -7.75
CA ALA A 65 3.03 -5.41 -7.30
C ALA A 65 4.08 -5.74 -8.36
N LYS A 66 3.94 -6.90 -8.99
CA LYS A 66 4.88 -7.29 -10.05
C LYS A 66 4.83 -6.30 -11.21
N ILE A 67 3.64 -5.92 -11.62
CA ILE A 67 3.48 -4.95 -12.70
C ILE A 67 4.15 -3.63 -12.33
N LEU A 68 3.93 -3.15 -11.11
CA LEU A 68 4.51 -1.89 -10.66
C LEU A 68 6.04 -1.97 -10.58
N LYS A 69 6.58 -3.08 -10.12
CA LYS A 69 8.03 -3.24 -9.99
C LYS A 69 8.73 -3.45 -11.33
N ASP A 70 8.02 -3.96 -12.32
CA ASP A 70 8.58 -4.16 -13.66
C ASP A 70 8.56 -2.88 -14.49
N ASP A 71 7.81 -1.87 -14.08
CA ASP A 71 7.64 -0.62 -14.81
C ASP A 71 8.64 0.43 -14.30
N PRO A 72 9.50 0.98 -15.17
CA PRO A 72 10.47 2.01 -14.74
C PRO A 72 9.80 3.24 -14.10
N LEU A 73 8.55 3.53 -14.45
CA LEU A 73 7.84 4.69 -13.88
C LEU A 73 7.41 4.46 -12.44
N THR A 74 7.24 3.21 -12.01
CA THR A 74 6.65 2.92 -10.71
C THR A 74 7.52 2.03 -9.83
N ARG A 75 8.64 1.51 -10.34
CA ARG A 75 9.43 0.52 -9.59
C ARG A 75 9.96 1.03 -8.26
N GLN A 76 10.16 2.33 -8.13
CA GLN A 76 10.71 2.90 -6.90
C GLN A 76 9.65 3.29 -5.88
N LEU A 77 8.37 3.15 -6.20
CA LEU A 77 7.31 3.46 -5.24
C LEU A 77 7.38 2.51 -4.06
N ARG A 78 7.10 3.03 -2.86
CA ARG A 78 7.02 2.18 -1.67
C ARG A 78 5.71 1.42 -1.72
N LEU A 79 5.79 0.10 -1.64
CA LEU A 79 4.62 -0.77 -1.65
C LEU A 79 4.48 -1.45 -0.30
N ILE A 80 3.34 -1.26 0.34
CA ILE A 80 3.04 -1.88 1.64
C ILE A 80 1.81 -2.76 1.46
N ALA A 81 1.94 -4.04 1.75
CA ALA A 81 0.84 -4.98 1.60
C ALA A 81 -0.12 -4.88 2.78
N LEU A 82 -1.41 -5.01 2.51
CA LEU A 82 -2.43 -5.18 3.54
C LEU A 82 -2.84 -6.65 3.46
N THR A 83 -2.77 -7.37 4.58
CA THR A 83 -2.99 -8.80 4.55
C THR A 83 -3.67 -9.33 5.80
N SER A 84 -4.61 -10.25 5.60
CA SER A 84 -5.19 -11.02 6.70
C SER A 84 -4.32 -12.21 7.06
N PHE A 85 -3.31 -12.50 6.26
CA PHE A 85 -2.44 -13.66 6.46
C PHE A 85 -1.04 -13.16 6.79
N ALA A 86 -0.72 -13.08 8.08
CA ALA A 86 0.58 -12.62 8.52
C ALA A 86 1.41 -13.76 9.08
N MET A 87 1.29 -14.94 8.50
CA MET A 87 2.08 -16.09 8.90
C MET A 87 3.46 -16.04 8.26
N LEU A 88 4.37 -16.82 8.78
CA LEU A 88 5.78 -16.74 8.41
C LEU A 88 6.02 -16.89 6.91
N GLY A 89 5.39 -17.90 6.30
CA GLY A 89 5.55 -18.11 4.86
C GLY A 89 4.97 -17.01 4.01
N ASP A 90 3.89 -16.38 4.47
CA ASP A 90 3.27 -15.29 3.75
C ASP A 90 4.15 -14.04 3.75
N ARG A 91 4.84 -13.80 4.85
CA ARG A 91 5.76 -12.67 4.94
C ARG A 91 6.84 -12.78 3.87
N GLU A 92 7.41 -13.97 3.69
CA GLU A 92 8.43 -14.17 2.69
C GLU A 92 7.91 -13.95 1.28
N ARG A 93 6.70 -14.44 1.01
CA ARG A 93 6.07 -14.23 -0.31
C ARG A 93 5.83 -12.75 -0.59
N ILE A 94 5.37 -12.03 0.42
CA ILE A 94 5.10 -10.60 0.29
C ILE A 94 6.38 -9.84 -0.06
N LEU A 95 7.44 -10.09 0.68
CA LEU A 95 8.71 -9.41 0.43
C LEU A 95 9.30 -9.81 -0.92
N ALA A 96 9.18 -11.09 -1.29
CA ALA A 96 9.70 -11.57 -2.57
C ALA A 96 8.95 -10.96 -3.75
N ALA A 97 7.69 -10.58 -3.55
CA ALA A 97 6.90 -9.95 -4.61
C ALA A 97 7.26 -8.49 -4.85
N GLY A 98 8.10 -7.92 -4.00
CA GLY A 98 8.54 -6.53 -4.17
C GLY A 98 7.92 -5.55 -3.19
N PHE A 99 7.11 -6.03 -2.25
CA PHE A 99 6.60 -5.16 -1.19
C PHE A 99 7.72 -4.79 -0.22
N ASP A 100 7.68 -3.56 0.26
CA ASP A 100 8.66 -3.07 1.23
C ASP A 100 8.30 -3.46 2.65
N GLY A 101 7.05 -3.83 2.89
CA GLY A 101 6.58 -4.27 4.18
C GLY A 101 5.13 -4.68 4.11
N TYR A 102 4.51 -4.90 5.27
CA TYR A 102 3.11 -5.28 5.31
C TYR A 102 2.46 -4.80 6.59
N ILE A 103 1.13 -4.67 6.54
CA ILE A 103 0.29 -4.33 7.69
C ILE A 103 -0.78 -5.39 7.78
N ALA A 104 -0.92 -6.00 8.96
CA ALA A 104 -1.91 -7.04 9.19
C ALA A 104 -3.30 -6.43 9.34
N LYS A 105 -4.30 -7.14 8.83
CA LYS A 105 -5.70 -6.80 9.06
C LYS A 105 -6.24 -7.64 10.20
N PRO A 106 -7.18 -7.14 10.99
CA PRO A 106 -7.82 -5.81 10.89
C PRO A 106 -6.87 -4.70 11.32
N ILE A 107 -7.09 -3.52 10.76
CA ILE A 107 -6.26 -2.36 11.04
C ILE A 107 -6.44 -1.91 12.49
N ASP A 108 -5.34 -1.77 13.21
CA ASP A 108 -5.36 -1.18 14.56
C ASP A 108 -5.26 0.34 14.38
N THR A 109 -6.36 1.03 14.62
CA THR A 109 -6.45 2.45 14.32
C THR A 109 -5.49 3.32 15.13
N ARG A 110 -5.06 2.83 16.29
CA ARG A 110 -4.13 3.59 17.13
C ARG A 110 -2.70 3.46 16.62
N VAL A 111 -2.37 2.34 16.03
CA VAL A 111 -1.01 2.02 15.59
C VAL A 111 -0.80 2.40 14.13
N PHE A 112 -1.85 2.36 13.33
CA PHE A 112 -1.77 2.55 11.88
C PHE A 112 -1.02 3.82 11.48
N PRO A 113 -1.35 5.01 12.04
CA PRO A 113 -0.64 6.22 11.63
C PRO A 113 0.85 6.17 11.96
N LEU A 114 1.21 5.56 13.09
CA LEU A 114 2.61 5.42 13.48
C LEU A 114 3.36 4.48 12.53
N THR A 115 2.69 3.41 12.13
CA THR A 115 3.27 2.46 11.19
C THR A 115 3.54 3.11 9.84
N ILE A 116 2.58 3.88 9.33
CA ILE A 116 2.75 4.59 8.07
C ILE A 116 3.93 5.55 8.16
N GLN A 117 4.00 6.32 9.24
CA GLN A 117 5.10 7.26 9.43
C GLN A 117 6.45 6.52 9.44
N SER A 118 6.51 5.36 10.09
CA SER A 118 7.74 4.59 10.15
C SER A 118 8.21 4.13 8.78
N TYR A 119 7.30 3.81 7.88
CA TYR A 119 7.70 3.40 6.54
C TYR A 119 8.29 4.57 5.75
N PHE A 120 7.80 5.77 5.95
CA PHE A 120 8.39 6.94 5.32
C PHE A 120 9.80 7.22 5.88
N GLU A 121 9.95 7.13 7.19
CA GLU A 121 11.25 7.35 7.83
C GLU A 121 12.27 6.31 7.40
N ARG A 122 11.83 5.04 7.33
CA ARG A 122 12.68 3.94 6.92
C ARG A 122 13.17 4.12 5.49
N GLY A 123 12.28 4.61 4.62
CA GLY A 123 12.65 4.87 3.24
C GLY A 123 13.69 5.96 3.12
N ASP A 124 13.64 6.96 4.00
CA ASP A 124 14.59 8.05 3.99
C ASP A 124 16.00 7.58 4.35
N HIS A 125 16.13 6.48 5.06
CA HIS A 125 17.41 5.94 5.48
C HIS A 125 17.93 4.83 4.57
N ARG A 126 17.19 4.49 3.56
CA ARG A 126 17.58 3.44 2.64
C ARG A 126 18.45 4.03 1.54
N GLU A 127 19.67 3.62 1.54
CA GLU A 127 20.64 4.12 0.57
C GLU A 127 21.11 3.06 -0.38
#